data_0a1054df196cc321d8c8bfde0106b9b9
#
_entry.id   0a1054df196cc321d8c8bfde0106b9b9
#
_cell.length_a   1.000
_cell.length_b   1.000
_cell.length_c   1.000
_cell.angle_alpha   90.00
_cell.angle_beta   90.00
_cell.angle_gamma   90.00
#
_symmetry.space_group_name_H-M   'P 1'
#
loop_
_entity.id
_entity.type
_entity.pdbx_description
1 polymer ?
#
loop_
_entity_poly.entity_id
_entity_poly.type
_entity_poly.pdbx_seq_one_letter_code
_entity_poly.pdbx_strand_id
1 'polypeptide(L)'
;LKGVFNCTQLVIPHMLNASYGSIVNASSVVGLYGNFGQTNYAACKAGLIALTKTWARELGPKGIRVNTICPGFIATDMVKAIPDDVLKTLEERTWMKRLGEVEEVAKVYAFLASEESSYVNGSVIEVSGGISL
;
A
#
# COMPACT_ATOMS: atom_id res chain seq x y z
N LEU A 1 -7.80 -9.88 -0.72
CA LEU A 1 -6.77 -10.68 -0.05
C LEU A 1 -6.38 -11.90 -0.88
N LYS A 2 -7.32 -12.80 -1.19
CA LYS A 2 -7.05 -14.05 -1.93
C LYS A 2 -6.40 -13.82 -3.30
N GLY A 3 -6.81 -12.80 -4.05
CA GLY A 3 -6.22 -12.48 -5.37
C GLY A 3 -4.74 -12.13 -5.25
N VAL A 4 -4.37 -11.27 -4.30
CA VAL A 4 -2.96 -10.92 -4.06
C VAL A 4 -2.15 -12.15 -3.66
N PHE A 5 -2.68 -12.98 -2.76
CA PHE A 5 -2.03 -14.24 -2.37
C PHE A 5 -1.77 -15.13 -3.59
N ASN A 6 -2.78 -15.39 -4.40
CA ASN A 6 -2.67 -16.26 -5.58
C ASN A 6 -1.65 -15.71 -6.61
N CYS A 7 -1.71 -14.41 -6.93
CA CYS A 7 -0.76 -13.79 -7.86
C CYS A 7 0.68 -13.89 -7.32
N THR A 8 0.87 -13.61 -6.04
CA THR A 8 2.19 -13.70 -5.40
C THR A 8 2.74 -15.13 -5.45
N GLN A 9 1.93 -16.14 -5.12
CA GLN A 9 2.34 -17.55 -5.21
C GLN A 9 2.80 -17.95 -6.62
N LEU A 10 2.17 -17.40 -7.66
CA LEU A 10 2.52 -17.71 -9.04
C LEU A 10 3.82 -17.01 -9.51
N VAL A 11 4.13 -15.82 -9.00
CA VAL A 11 5.35 -15.09 -9.42
C VAL A 11 6.59 -15.45 -8.62
N ILE A 12 6.44 -15.91 -7.37
CA ILE A 12 7.56 -16.29 -6.49
C ILE A 12 8.54 -17.25 -7.17
N PRO A 13 8.15 -18.36 -7.83
CA PRO A 13 9.10 -19.27 -8.47
C PRO A 13 9.98 -18.58 -9.51
N HIS A 14 9.43 -17.63 -10.27
CA HIS A 14 10.20 -16.87 -11.28
C HIS A 14 11.22 -15.94 -10.63
N MET A 15 10.83 -15.25 -9.55
CA MET A 15 11.74 -14.39 -8.79
C MET A 15 12.82 -15.18 -8.08
N LEU A 16 12.51 -16.37 -7.55
CA LEU A 16 13.50 -17.27 -6.94
C LEU A 16 14.56 -17.73 -7.96
N ASN A 17 14.13 -18.10 -9.18
CA ASN A 17 15.06 -18.47 -10.26
C ASN A 17 15.96 -17.32 -10.67
N ALA A 18 15.47 -16.08 -10.61
CA ALA A 18 16.25 -14.89 -10.90
C ALA A 18 17.12 -14.44 -9.71
N SER A 19 16.92 -14.99 -8.51
CA SER A 19 17.50 -14.52 -7.25
C SER A 19 17.30 -13.02 -7.01
N TYR A 20 16.21 -12.48 -7.54
CA TYR A 20 15.85 -11.07 -7.50
C TYR A 20 14.35 -10.87 -7.63
N GLY A 21 13.81 -9.91 -6.90
CA GLY A 21 12.43 -9.49 -7.06
C GLY A 21 12.04 -8.35 -6.11
N SER A 22 11.03 -7.60 -6.52
CA SER A 22 10.37 -6.61 -5.67
C SER A 22 8.86 -6.78 -5.78
N ILE A 23 8.21 -7.02 -4.65
CA ILE A 23 6.76 -7.12 -4.53
C ILE A 23 6.27 -5.93 -3.72
N VAL A 24 5.36 -5.14 -4.28
CA VAL A 24 4.77 -3.98 -3.61
C VAL A 24 3.26 -4.16 -3.54
N ASN A 25 2.76 -4.40 -2.34
CA ASN A 25 1.34 -4.61 -2.08
C ASN A 25 0.60 -3.29 -1.87
N ALA A 26 -0.62 -3.19 -2.39
CA ALA A 26 -1.51 -2.05 -2.21
C ALA A 26 -2.45 -2.28 -1.01
N SER A 27 -2.07 -1.77 0.17
CA SER A 27 -2.96 -1.71 1.33
C SER A 27 -3.75 -0.39 1.36
N SER A 28 -3.99 0.18 2.51
CA SER A 28 -4.70 1.44 2.76
C SER A 28 -4.45 1.90 4.20
N VAL A 29 -4.60 3.19 4.47
CA VAL A 29 -4.71 3.71 5.84
C VAL A 29 -5.84 3.04 6.63
N VAL A 30 -6.91 2.61 5.96
CA VAL A 30 -7.99 1.83 6.58
C VAL A 30 -7.52 0.47 7.08
N GLY A 31 -6.48 -0.10 6.48
CA GLY A 31 -5.83 -1.32 6.98
C GLY A 31 -4.96 -1.09 8.22
N LEU A 32 -4.54 0.15 8.48
CA LEU A 32 -3.77 0.55 9.66
C LEU A 32 -4.68 0.93 10.83
N TYR A 33 -5.71 1.73 10.55
CA TYR A 33 -6.49 2.42 11.59
C TYR A 33 -7.95 1.98 11.66
N GLY A 34 -8.43 1.22 10.68
CA GLY A 34 -9.86 0.96 10.51
C GLY A 34 -10.59 2.16 9.91
N ASN A 35 -11.86 1.99 9.61
CA ASN A 35 -12.80 3.08 9.31
C ASN A 35 -14.23 2.58 9.50
N PHE A 36 -15.13 3.48 9.92
CA PHE A 36 -16.54 3.16 10.12
C PHE A 36 -17.18 2.58 8.85
N GLY A 37 -17.96 1.49 9.00
CA GLY A 37 -18.64 0.83 7.89
C GLY A 37 -17.76 0.00 6.94
N GLN A 38 -16.46 -0.13 7.19
CA GLN A 38 -15.50 -0.80 6.31
C GLN A 38 -14.82 -2.04 6.93
N THR A 39 -15.52 -2.79 7.77
CA THR A 39 -14.95 -3.93 8.52
C THR A 39 -14.27 -4.95 7.61
N ASN A 40 -14.94 -5.39 6.54
CA ASN A 40 -14.40 -6.34 5.57
C ASN A 40 -13.22 -5.77 4.78
N TYR A 41 -13.29 -4.51 4.38
CA TYR A 41 -12.21 -3.82 3.68
C TYR A 41 -10.98 -3.66 4.59
N ALA A 42 -11.18 -3.19 5.83
CA ALA A 42 -10.14 -3.07 6.85
C ALA A 42 -9.44 -4.40 7.09
N ALA A 43 -10.20 -5.48 7.30
CA ALA A 43 -9.65 -6.82 7.49
C ALA A 43 -8.80 -7.29 6.31
N CYS A 44 -9.30 -7.07 5.07
CA CYS A 44 -8.54 -7.41 3.86
C CYS A 44 -7.24 -6.62 3.75
N LYS A 45 -7.28 -5.30 4.00
CA LYS A 45 -6.11 -4.41 3.86
C LYS A 45 -5.10 -4.62 4.98
N ALA A 46 -5.54 -4.86 6.21
CA ALA A 46 -4.68 -5.28 7.31
C ALA A 46 -4.02 -6.65 7.03
N GLY A 47 -4.77 -7.58 6.45
CA GLY A 47 -4.22 -8.87 6.01
C GLY A 47 -3.10 -8.74 5.00
N LEU A 48 -3.13 -7.76 4.09
CA LEU A 48 -2.04 -7.49 3.14
C LEU A 48 -0.77 -6.99 3.85
N ILE A 49 -0.91 -6.21 4.92
CA ILE A 49 0.23 -5.78 5.75
C ILE A 49 0.89 -7.01 6.41
N ALA A 50 0.09 -7.91 6.97
CA ALA A 50 0.59 -9.14 7.57
C ALA A 50 1.27 -10.05 6.56
N LEU A 51 0.66 -10.28 5.38
CA LEU A 51 1.27 -11.03 4.27
C LEU A 51 2.61 -10.42 3.84
N THR A 52 2.68 -9.11 3.70
CA THR A 52 3.92 -8.39 3.34
C THR A 52 5.05 -8.71 4.32
N LYS A 53 4.79 -8.61 5.62
CA LYS A 53 5.80 -8.87 6.66
C LYS A 53 6.25 -10.33 6.68
N THR A 54 5.33 -11.25 6.48
CA THR A 54 5.63 -12.69 6.40
C THR A 54 6.51 -12.99 5.20
N TRP A 55 6.09 -12.58 4.01
CA TRP A 55 6.86 -12.82 2.79
C TRP A 55 8.21 -12.10 2.78
N ALA A 56 8.30 -10.90 3.36
CA ALA A 56 9.58 -10.22 3.50
C ALA A 56 10.61 -11.03 4.30
N ARG A 57 10.14 -11.75 5.34
CA ARG A 57 11.00 -12.66 6.12
C ARG A 57 11.37 -13.93 5.36
N GLU A 58 10.41 -14.53 4.67
CA GLU A 58 10.60 -15.80 3.94
C GLU A 58 11.45 -15.63 2.68
N LEU A 59 11.28 -14.51 1.98
CA LEU A 59 11.86 -14.27 0.66
C LEU A 59 13.10 -13.35 0.68
N GLY A 60 13.27 -12.54 1.72
CA GLY A 60 14.41 -11.65 1.89
C GLY A 60 15.77 -12.35 1.77
N PRO A 61 16.00 -13.49 2.46
CA PRO A 61 17.24 -14.26 2.31
C PRO A 61 17.51 -14.78 0.89
N LYS A 62 16.51 -14.70 0.00
CA LYS A 62 16.56 -15.15 -1.39
C LYS A 62 16.64 -14.01 -2.40
N GLY A 63 16.91 -12.78 -1.93
CA GLY A 63 17.06 -11.60 -2.78
C GLY A 63 15.76 -10.96 -3.22
N ILE A 64 14.61 -11.31 -2.59
CA ILE A 64 13.31 -10.75 -2.96
C ILE A 64 12.82 -9.83 -1.85
N ARG A 65 12.56 -8.57 -2.18
CA ARG A 65 11.98 -7.60 -1.26
C ARG A 65 10.46 -7.58 -1.34
N VAL A 66 9.78 -7.42 -0.21
CA VAL A 66 8.32 -7.33 -0.14
C VAL A 66 7.93 -6.16 0.76
N ASN A 67 7.26 -5.17 0.20
CA ASN A 67 6.81 -3.98 0.90
C ASN A 67 5.33 -3.70 0.64
N THR A 68 4.73 -2.83 1.41
CA THR A 68 3.34 -2.39 1.19
C THR A 68 3.22 -0.88 1.31
N ILE A 69 2.34 -0.30 0.51
CA ILE A 69 1.95 1.10 0.55
C ILE A 69 0.54 1.18 1.12
N CYS A 70 0.32 2.15 2.00
CA CYS A 70 -0.96 2.48 2.59
C CYS A 70 -1.37 3.90 2.17
N PRO A 71 -2.02 4.06 0.99
CA PRO A 71 -2.53 5.37 0.58
C PRO A 71 -3.65 5.86 1.51
N GLY A 72 -3.71 7.18 1.69
CA GLY A 72 -4.83 7.88 2.29
C GLY A 72 -5.90 8.28 1.28
N PHE A 73 -6.40 9.51 1.40
CA PHE A 73 -7.37 10.09 0.47
C PHE A 73 -6.62 10.65 -0.75
N ILE A 74 -6.79 10.01 -1.91
CA ILE A 74 -6.10 10.34 -3.15
C ILE A 74 -7.12 10.80 -4.19
N ALA A 75 -6.81 11.89 -4.91
CA ALA A 75 -7.64 12.54 -5.91
C ALA A 75 -7.81 11.71 -7.19
N THR A 76 -8.34 10.51 -7.05
CA THR A 76 -8.74 9.65 -8.18
C THR A 76 -10.09 10.09 -8.74
N ASP A 77 -10.42 9.67 -9.97
CA ASP A 77 -11.73 9.95 -10.58
C ASP A 77 -12.90 9.49 -9.71
N MET A 78 -12.72 8.38 -8.98
CA MET A 78 -13.71 7.88 -8.02
C MET A 78 -13.90 8.86 -6.86
N VAL A 79 -12.85 9.46 -6.34
CA VAL A 79 -12.91 10.41 -5.23
C VAL A 79 -13.43 11.76 -5.71
N LYS A 80 -13.02 12.21 -6.91
CA LYS A 80 -13.51 13.46 -7.54
C LYS A 80 -15.01 13.44 -7.85
N ALA A 81 -15.62 12.26 -7.93
CA ALA A 81 -17.08 12.11 -8.11
C ALA A 81 -17.89 12.25 -6.80
N ILE A 82 -17.24 12.42 -5.67
CA ILE A 82 -17.89 12.64 -4.35
C ILE A 82 -18.31 14.10 -4.24
N PRO A 83 -19.44 14.43 -3.57
CA PRO A 83 -19.87 15.81 -3.35
C PRO A 83 -18.80 16.69 -2.66
N ASP A 84 -18.74 17.96 -3.03
CA ASP A 84 -17.69 18.90 -2.60
C ASP A 84 -17.61 19.10 -1.07
N ASP A 85 -18.74 19.06 -0.37
CA ASP A 85 -18.82 19.15 1.09
C ASP A 85 -18.13 17.96 1.77
N VAL A 86 -18.30 16.76 1.20
CA VAL A 86 -17.63 15.54 1.68
C VAL A 86 -16.14 15.60 1.35
N LEU A 87 -15.75 16.07 0.15
CA LEU A 87 -14.35 16.24 -0.23
C LEU A 87 -13.62 17.18 0.75
N LYS A 88 -14.22 18.34 1.07
CA LYS A 88 -13.65 19.26 2.08
C LYS A 88 -13.45 18.58 3.44
N THR A 89 -14.42 17.77 3.87
CA THR A 89 -14.28 17.01 5.13
C THR A 89 -13.10 16.04 5.07
N LEU A 90 -12.86 15.38 3.93
CA LEU A 90 -11.72 14.49 3.75
C LEU A 90 -10.37 15.27 3.76
N GLU A 91 -10.33 16.43 3.12
CA GLU A 91 -9.16 17.31 3.14
C GLU A 91 -8.85 17.80 4.55
N GLU A 92 -9.86 18.22 5.31
CA GLU A 92 -9.72 18.67 6.69
C GLU A 92 -9.16 17.58 7.63
N ARG A 93 -9.42 16.30 7.32
CA ARG A 93 -8.88 15.16 8.08
C ARG A 93 -7.41 14.89 7.78
N THR A 94 -6.85 15.42 6.71
CA THR A 94 -5.41 15.30 6.46
C THR A 94 -4.66 16.44 7.17
N TRP A 95 -3.46 16.16 7.66
CA TRP A 95 -2.63 17.22 8.24
C TRP A 95 -2.14 18.21 7.19
N MET A 96 -1.93 17.74 5.96
CA MET A 96 -1.54 18.59 4.83
C MET A 96 -2.72 19.38 4.22
N LYS A 97 -3.96 19.20 4.73
CA LYS A 97 -5.17 19.93 4.33
C LYS A 97 -5.48 19.87 2.83
N ARG A 98 -5.15 18.75 2.21
CA ARG A 98 -5.48 18.46 0.80
C ARG A 98 -5.57 16.96 0.57
N LEU A 99 -6.16 16.57 -0.54
CA LEU A 99 -6.02 15.21 -1.06
C LEU A 99 -4.59 15.01 -1.61
N GLY A 100 -4.13 13.77 -1.59
CA GLY A 100 -2.90 13.38 -2.30
C GLY A 100 -3.15 13.26 -3.80
N GLU A 101 -2.15 13.52 -4.62
CA GLU A 101 -2.21 13.29 -6.05
C GLU A 101 -1.80 11.84 -6.39
N VAL A 102 -2.34 11.32 -7.49
CA VAL A 102 -2.04 9.96 -7.96
C VAL A 102 -0.54 9.76 -8.16
N GLU A 103 0.13 10.78 -8.71
CA GLU A 103 1.57 10.80 -8.96
C GLU A 103 2.40 10.72 -7.68
N GLU A 104 1.92 11.23 -6.56
CA GLU A 104 2.62 11.14 -5.27
C GLU A 104 2.69 9.69 -4.79
N VAL A 105 1.61 8.95 -4.95
CA VAL A 105 1.58 7.50 -4.65
C VAL A 105 2.43 6.72 -5.66
N ALA A 106 2.32 7.04 -6.95
CA ALA A 106 3.08 6.38 -8.01
C ALA A 106 4.59 6.50 -7.83
N LYS A 107 5.09 7.65 -7.37
CA LYS A 107 6.51 7.86 -7.05
C LYS A 107 7.01 6.91 -5.96
N VAL A 108 6.19 6.64 -4.95
CA VAL A 108 6.56 5.70 -3.87
C VAL A 108 6.56 4.26 -4.39
N TYR A 109 5.62 3.89 -5.29
CA TYR A 109 5.68 2.60 -5.98
C TYR A 109 6.96 2.46 -6.81
N ALA A 110 7.30 3.48 -7.61
CA ALA A 110 8.51 3.49 -8.43
C ALA A 110 9.78 3.32 -7.57
N PHE A 111 9.88 4.06 -6.47
CA PHE A 111 10.97 3.92 -5.51
C PHE A 111 11.07 2.48 -4.97
N LEU A 112 9.98 1.91 -4.50
CA LEU A 112 9.98 0.55 -3.93
C LEU A 112 10.26 -0.53 -4.98
N ALA A 113 9.93 -0.30 -6.24
CA ALA A 113 10.21 -1.21 -7.33
C ALA A 113 11.66 -1.14 -7.82
N SER A 114 12.35 -0.04 -7.56
CA SER A 114 13.72 0.24 -8.04
C SER A 114 14.81 -0.24 -7.07
N GLU A 115 16.07 -0.21 -7.53
CA GLU A 115 17.27 -0.49 -6.73
C GLU A 115 17.53 0.57 -5.63
N GLU A 116 16.96 1.77 -5.76
CA GLU A 116 17.07 2.82 -4.74
C GLU A 116 16.52 2.37 -3.38
N SER A 117 15.61 1.40 -3.38
CA SER A 117 15.05 0.80 -2.18
C SER A 117 15.67 -0.57 -1.83
N SER A 118 16.91 -0.84 -2.27
CA SER A 118 17.58 -2.15 -2.13
C SER A 118 17.67 -2.66 -0.68
N TYR A 119 17.64 -1.78 0.32
CA TYR A 119 17.66 -2.16 1.74
C TYR A 119 16.30 -1.94 2.44
N VAL A 120 15.22 -1.70 1.67
CA VAL A 120 13.85 -1.53 2.18
C VAL A 120 13.08 -2.83 1.98
N ASN A 121 12.83 -3.55 3.09
CA ASN A 121 12.12 -4.84 3.07
C ASN A 121 11.19 -4.97 4.29
N GLY A 122 9.98 -5.46 4.12
CA GLY A 122 8.98 -5.61 5.16
C GLY A 122 8.36 -4.29 5.64
N SER A 123 8.60 -3.20 4.91
CA SER A 123 8.13 -1.87 5.26
C SER A 123 6.65 -1.67 4.93
N VAL A 124 6.00 -0.88 5.78
CA VAL A 124 4.64 -0.38 5.59
C VAL A 124 4.75 1.13 5.43
N ILE A 125 4.59 1.62 4.20
CA ILE A 125 4.76 3.05 3.90
C ILE A 125 3.39 3.69 3.76
N GLU A 126 3.10 4.59 4.66
CA GLU A 126 1.90 5.42 4.60
C GLU A 126 2.14 6.61 3.66
N VAL A 127 1.22 6.81 2.72
CA VAL A 127 1.21 7.94 1.77
C VAL A 127 -0.15 8.63 1.89
N SER A 128 -0.31 9.42 2.93
CA SER A 128 -1.63 9.94 3.35
C SER A 128 -1.67 11.45 3.59
N GLY A 129 -0.52 12.13 3.56
CA GLY A 129 -0.42 13.52 3.99
C GLY A 129 -0.61 13.70 5.51
N GLY A 130 -0.49 12.60 6.28
CA GLY A 130 -0.91 12.50 7.67
C GLY A 130 -2.43 12.49 7.79
N ILE A 131 -3.01 11.51 8.48
CA ILE A 131 -4.46 11.40 8.57
C ILE A 131 -4.91 11.32 10.03
N SER A 132 -5.99 12.04 10.35
CA SER A 132 -6.75 11.89 11.59
C SER A 132 -8.04 11.13 11.26
N LEU A 133 -8.18 9.92 11.77
CA LEU A 133 -9.36 9.07 11.59
C LEU A 133 -10.28 9.15 12.81
#